data_df0544b84c3afba0352765f071287e0a
#
_entry.id   df0544b84c3afba0352765f071287e0a
#
_cell.length_a   1.000
_cell.length_b   1.000
_cell.length_c   1.000
_cell.angle_alpha   90.00
_cell.angle_beta   90.00
_cell.angle_gamma   90.00
#
_symmetry.space_group_name_H-M   'P 1'
#
loop_
_entity.id
_entity.type
_entity.pdbx_description
1 polymer ?
#
loop_
_entity_poly.entity_id
_entity_poly.type
_entity_poly.pdbx_seq_one_letter_code
_entity_poly.pdbx_strand_id
1 'polypeptide(L)'
;MAGGTGGHIFPALAVADRLKLDGWQVVWLGTQNGMEATVVPKRGYAMEFITFSGVRGKGLLRMLTLPFNLLRAFWQSARIIRKLKPNVVLGVGGYVTFPAGLMASLLN
;
A
#
# COMPACT_ATOMS: atom_id res chain seq x y z
N MET A 1 3.77 3.16 2.43
CA MET A 1 2.45 2.71 1.98
C MET A 1 1.32 3.39 2.72
N ALA A 2 0.39 3.85 1.99
CA ALA A 2 -0.83 4.45 2.51
C ALA A 2 -1.89 4.39 1.42
N GLY A 3 -3.13 4.31 1.81
CA GLY A 3 -4.22 4.24 0.84
C GLY A 3 -5.55 4.63 1.45
N GLY A 4 -6.52 4.83 0.58
CA GLY A 4 -7.89 5.12 0.95
C GLY A 4 -8.23 6.59 0.88
N THR A 5 -8.05 7.34 1.93
CA THR A 5 -8.49 8.74 2.02
C THR A 5 -7.33 9.71 2.10
N GLY A 6 -7.60 10.98 1.85
CA GLY A 6 -6.61 12.04 1.99
C GLY A 6 -6.06 12.17 3.41
N GLY A 7 -6.81 11.73 4.42
CA GLY A 7 -6.33 11.72 5.80
C GLY A 7 -5.11 10.82 6.01
N HIS A 8 -4.94 9.79 5.20
CA HIS A 8 -3.76 8.91 5.23
C HIS A 8 -2.72 9.34 4.20
N ILE A 9 -3.17 9.77 3.03
CA ILE A 9 -2.29 9.99 1.88
C ILE A 9 -1.46 11.27 2.03
N PHE A 10 -2.07 12.38 2.42
CA PHE A 10 -1.36 13.66 2.51
C PHE A 10 -0.30 13.69 3.60
N PRO A 11 -0.53 13.19 4.82
CA PRO A 11 0.56 13.05 5.79
C PRO A 11 1.68 12.15 5.29
N ALA A 12 1.35 11.06 4.61
CA ALA A 12 2.34 10.15 4.06
C ALA A 12 3.17 10.83 2.96
N LEU A 13 2.56 11.66 2.13
CA LEU A 13 3.28 12.44 1.12
C LEU A 13 4.26 13.41 1.76
N ALA A 14 3.88 14.05 2.85
CA ALA A 14 4.78 14.96 3.55
C ALA A 14 6.03 14.21 4.06
N VAL A 15 5.84 13.02 4.60
CA VAL A 15 6.96 12.18 5.03
C VAL A 15 7.81 11.73 3.86
N ALA A 16 7.17 11.31 2.76
CA ALA A 16 7.88 10.88 1.55
C ALA A 16 8.72 12.01 0.96
N ASP A 17 8.17 13.22 0.91
CA ASP A 17 8.90 14.38 0.41
C ASP A 17 10.15 14.65 1.24
N ARG A 18 10.04 14.53 2.55
CA ARG A 18 11.18 14.72 3.46
C ARG A 18 12.24 13.64 3.25
N LEU A 19 11.81 12.38 3.14
CA LEU A 19 12.73 11.28 2.91
C LEU A 19 13.46 11.44 1.57
N LYS A 20 12.76 11.90 0.54
CA LYS A 20 13.36 12.15 -0.75
C LYS A 20 14.43 13.25 -0.68
N LEU A 21 14.17 14.31 0.08
CA LEU A 21 15.16 15.37 0.30
C LEU A 21 16.40 14.84 1.02
N ASP A 22 16.23 13.87 1.91
CA ASP A 22 17.34 13.25 2.63
C ASP A 22 18.08 12.17 1.83
N GLY A 23 17.74 12.00 0.55
CA GLY A 23 18.43 11.08 -0.35
C GLY A 23 17.84 9.68 -0.43
N TRP A 24 16.69 9.42 0.21
CA TRP A 24 16.04 8.12 0.13
C TRP A 24 15.35 7.93 -1.20
N GLN A 25 15.43 6.72 -1.72
CA GLN A 25 14.62 6.31 -2.85
C GLN A 25 13.28 5.80 -2.33
N VAL A 26 12.20 6.47 -2.71
CA VAL A 26 10.86 6.20 -2.18
C VAL A 26 10.01 5.53 -3.26
N VAL A 27 9.41 4.41 -2.89
CA VAL A 27 8.41 3.73 -3.72
C VAL A 27 7.12 3.62 -2.91
N TRP A 28 6.02 3.94 -3.53
CA TRP A 28 4.72 3.95 -2.87
C TRP A 28 3.93 2.70 -3.21
N LEU A 29 3.42 2.03 -2.20
CA LEU A 29 2.54 0.88 -2.36
C LEU A 29 1.10 1.30 -2.05
N GLY A 30 0.22 1.06 -2.98
CA GLY A 30 -1.20 1.40 -2.84
C GLY A 30 -2.09 0.53 -3.69
N THR A 31 -3.32 0.97 -3.86
CA THR A 31 -4.29 0.28 -4.72
C THR A 31 -4.68 1.15 -5.91
N GLN A 32 -5.09 0.53 -7.00
CA GLN A 32 -5.46 1.25 -8.21
C GLN A 32 -6.76 2.03 -8.07
N ASN A 33 -7.62 1.63 -7.15
CA ASN A 33 -8.93 2.24 -6.95
C ASN A 33 -8.92 3.35 -5.91
N GLY A 34 -7.82 3.54 -5.21
CA GLY A 34 -7.71 4.55 -4.18
C GLY A 34 -7.27 5.90 -4.73
N MET A 35 -7.40 6.91 -3.91
CA MET A 35 -6.97 8.27 -4.22
C MET A 35 -5.47 8.34 -4.52
N GLU A 36 -4.69 7.45 -3.92
CA GLU A 36 -3.26 7.39 -4.11
C GLU A 36 -2.85 7.13 -5.55
N ALA A 37 -3.65 6.37 -6.30
CA ALA A 37 -3.35 6.07 -7.69
C ALA A 37 -3.30 7.32 -8.57
N THR A 38 -4.01 8.36 -8.19
CA THR A 38 -4.05 9.62 -8.92
C THR A 38 -3.08 10.65 -8.33
N VAL A 39 -3.08 10.79 -7.02
CA VAL A 39 -2.33 11.86 -6.34
C VAL A 39 -0.83 11.58 -6.31
N VAL A 40 -0.44 10.36 -6.00
CA VAL A 40 0.98 10.02 -5.77
C VAL A 40 1.83 10.12 -7.04
N PRO A 41 1.39 9.58 -8.20
CA PRO A 41 2.18 9.72 -9.42
C PRO A 41 2.36 11.18 -9.84
N LYS A 42 1.38 12.04 -9.60
CA LYS A 42 1.49 13.46 -9.90
C LYS A 42 2.59 14.16 -9.08
N ARG A 43 2.93 13.58 -7.93
CA ARG A 43 3.99 14.09 -7.06
C ARG A 43 5.36 13.49 -7.42
N GLY A 44 5.43 12.67 -8.44
CA GLY A 44 6.69 12.13 -8.95
C GLY A 44 7.19 10.85 -8.28
N TYR A 45 6.35 10.16 -7.55
CA TYR A 45 6.73 8.90 -6.90
C TYR A 45 6.37 7.70 -7.75
N ALA A 46 7.28 6.73 -7.81
CA ALA A 46 7.00 5.43 -8.41
C ALA A 46 5.99 4.68 -7.53
N MET A 47 5.08 3.96 -8.18
CA MET A 47 4.06 3.20 -7.48
C MET A 47 4.10 1.72 -7.82
N GLU A 48 3.83 0.92 -6.80
CA GLU A 48 3.47 -0.48 -6.95
C GLU A 48 2.05 -0.66 -6.42
N PHE A 49 1.29 -1.54 -7.05
CA PHE A 49 -0.12 -1.73 -6.71
C PHE A 49 -0.41 -3.14 -6.24
N ILE A 50 -1.28 -3.24 -5.25
CA ILE A 50 -1.89 -4.50 -4.87
C ILE A 50 -3.39 -4.41 -5.11
N THR A 51 -4.02 -5.56 -5.34
CA THR A 51 -5.47 -5.65 -5.52
C THR A 51 -6.09 -6.02 -4.18
N PHE A 52 -6.56 -5.01 -3.46
CA PHE A 52 -7.19 -5.23 -2.18
C PHE A 52 -8.23 -4.13 -1.96
N SER A 53 -9.47 -4.52 -1.76
CA SER A 53 -10.55 -3.60 -1.40
C SER A 53 -10.98 -3.88 0.03
N GLY A 54 -11.24 -2.82 0.78
CA GLY A 54 -11.74 -2.96 2.14
C GLY A 54 -13.10 -3.63 2.19
N VAL A 55 -13.42 -4.17 3.34
CA VAL A 55 -14.70 -4.86 3.57
C VAL A 55 -15.81 -3.81 3.74
N ARG A 56 -15.95 -2.94 2.80
CA ARG A 56 -17.13 -2.07 2.79
C ARG A 56 -18.22 -2.77 2.06
N GLY A 57 -18.83 -3.64 2.78
CA GLY A 57 -19.70 -4.20 2.20
C GLY A 57 -20.82 -4.73 2.26
N LYS A 58 -21.35 -4.99 1.34
CA LYS A 58 -22.71 -5.38 1.28
C LYS A 58 -22.75 -6.83 0.87
N GLY A 59 -23.16 -7.67 1.82
CA GLY A 59 -23.60 -8.98 1.49
C GLY A 59 -22.59 -10.08 1.77
N LEU A 60 -23.15 -11.26 1.88
CA LEU A 60 -22.45 -12.51 2.14
C LEU A 60 -21.41 -12.85 1.08
N LEU A 61 -21.61 -12.41 -0.16
CA LEU A 61 -20.68 -12.67 -1.26
C LEU A 61 -19.30 -12.03 -1.02
N ARG A 62 -19.28 -10.83 -0.48
CA ARG A 62 -18.00 -10.18 -0.16
C ARG A 62 -17.29 -10.83 1.01
N MET A 63 -18.05 -11.28 2.00
CA MET A 63 -17.47 -12.00 3.12
C MET A 63 -16.89 -13.34 2.68
N LEU A 64 -17.53 -14.01 1.73
CA LEU A 64 -17.04 -15.28 1.20
C LEU A 64 -15.80 -15.13 0.33
N THR A 65 -15.68 -13.99 -0.38
CA THR A 65 -14.53 -13.72 -1.23
C THR A 65 -13.38 -13.06 -0.48
N LEU A 66 -13.61 -12.56 0.73
CA LEU A 66 -12.59 -11.86 1.51
C LEU A 66 -11.33 -12.70 1.73
N PRO A 67 -11.39 -13.99 2.11
CA PRO A 67 -10.18 -14.79 2.29
C PRO A 67 -9.35 -14.89 1.01
N PHE A 68 -10.00 -15.04 -0.14
CA PHE A 68 -9.29 -15.11 -1.42
C PHE A 68 -8.66 -13.77 -1.79
N ASN A 69 -9.38 -12.67 -1.58
CA ASN A 69 -8.86 -11.34 -1.82
C ASN A 69 -7.67 -11.02 -0.92
N LEU A 70 -7.76 -11.43 0.33
CA LEU A 70 -6.69 -11.22 1.30
C LEU A 70 -5.46 -12.05 0.94
N LEU A 71 -5.63 -13.31 0.57
CA LEU A 71 -4.52 -14.16 0.13
C LEU A 71 -3.83 -13.58 -1.10
N ARG A 72 -4.61 -13.08 -2.05
CA ARG A 72 -4.06 -12.44 -3.24
C ARG A 72 -3.26 -11.20 -2.87
N ALA A 73 -3.78 -10.36 -1.97
CA ALA A 73 -3.08 -9.17 -1.52
C ALA A 73 -1.77 -9.52 -0.80
N PHE A 74 -1.76 -10.55 0.03
CA PHE A 74 -0.54 -11.04 0.67
C PHE A 74 0.48 -11.50 -0.35
N TRP A 75 0.06 -12.27 -1.34
CA TRP A 75 0.96 -12.76 -2.38
C TRP A 75 1.54 -11.63 -3.20
N GLN A 76 0.71 -10.68 -3.62
CA GLN A 76 1.16 -9.51 -4.36
C GLN A 76 2.15 -8.67 -3.54
N SER A 77 1.84 -8.46 -2.26
CA SER A 77 2.71 -7.72 -1.36
C SER A 77 4.06 -8.41 -1.19
N ALA A 78 4.06 -9.72 -0.99
CA ALA A 78 5.28 -10.49 -0.86
C ALA A 78 6.14 -10.39 -2.12
N ARG A 79 5.52 -10.48 -3.27
CA ARG A 79 6.21 -10.36 -4.56
C ARG A 79 6.85 -8.99 -4.73
N ILE A 80 6.13 -7.93 -4.39
CA ILE A 80 6.63 -6.56 -4.50
C ILE A 80 7.80 -6.34 -3.53
N ILE A 81 7.68 -6.79 -2.30
CA ILE A 81 8.72 -6.65 -1.29
C ILE A 81 9.97 -7.40 -1.69
N ARG A 82 9.85 -8.60 -2.23
CA ARG A 82 11.00 -9.37 -2.72
C ARG A 82 11.67 -8.70 -3.91
N LYS A 83 10.88 -8.09 -4.79
CA LYS A 83 11.39 -7.39 -5.96
C LYS A 83 12.15 -6.12 -5.58
N LEU A 84 11.60 -5.32 -4.69
CA LEU A 84 12.16 -4.02 -4.32
C LEU A 84 13.25 -4.12 -3.26
N LYS A 85 13.21 -5.13 -2.40
CA LYS A 85 14.12 -5.30 -1.26
C LYS A 85 14.29 -4.01 -0.47
N PRO A 86 13.19 -3.46 0.07
CA PRO A 86 13.27 -2.17 0.76
C PRO A 86 14.08 -2.27 2.05
N ASN A 87 14.81 -1.22 2.36
CA ASN A 87 15.53 -1.12 3.63
C ASN A 87 14.57 -0.86 4.79
N VAL A 88 13.52 -0.07 4.53
CA VAL A 88 12.51 0.29 5.52
C VAL A 88 11.15 0.28 4.85
N VAL A 89 10.15 -0.20 5.57
CA VAL A 89 8.75 -0.16 5.13
C VAL A 89 7.98 0.68 6.15
N LEU A 90 7.34 1.73 5.67
CA LEU A 90 6.55 2.63 6.50
C LEU A 90 5.07 2.49 6.16
N GLY A 91 4.25 2.16 7.16
CA GLY A 91 2.81 2.11 7.02
C GLY A 91 2.16 3.31 7.69
N VAL A 92 1.37 4.06 6.92
CA VAL A 92 0.77 5.29 7.44
C VAL A 92 -0.73 5.14 7.65
N GLY A 93 -1.32 4.05 7.21
CA GLY A 93 -2.73 3.77 7.41
C GLY A 93 -3.45 3.34 6.14
N GLY A 94 -4.70 2.98 6.33
CA GLY A 94 -5.51 2.41 5.27
C GLY A 94 -5.42 0.88 5.24
N TYR A 95 -6.39 0.26 4.61
CA TYR A 95 -6.46 -1.21 4.58
C TYR A 95 -5.33 -1.86 3.80
N VAL A 96 -4.64 -1.12 2.95
CA VAL A 96 -3.51 -1.64 2.18
C VAL A 96 -2.29 -1.94 3.08
N THR A 97 -2.18 -1.26 4.22
CA THR A 97 -1.02 -1.44 5.10
C THR A 97 -1.02 -2.77 5.83
N PHE A 98 -2.18 -3.38 6.03
CA PHE A 98 -2.26 -4.66 6.74
C PHE A 98 -1.56 -5.78 5.98
N PRO A 99 -1.95 -6.14 4.73
CA PRO A 99 -1.27 -7.25 4.05
C PRO A 99 0.19 -6.94 3.74
N ALA A 100 0.48 -5.74 3.30
CA ALA A 100 1.85 -5.38 2.93
C ALA A 100 2.77 -5.28 4.14
N GLY A 101 2.28 -4.71 5.24
CA GLY A 101 3.06 -4.61 6.47
C GLY A 101 3.36 -5.96 7.09
N LEU A 102 2.37 -6.86 7.09
CA LEU A 102 2.58 -8.21 7.60
C LEU A 102 3.60 -8.97 6.77
N MET A 103 3.51 -8.89 5.43
CA MET A 103 4.48 -9.54 4.55
C MET A 103 5.88 -8.97 4.73
N ALA A 104 6.01 -7.66 4.88
CA ALA A 104 7.31 -7.04 5.14
C ALA A 104 7.93 -7.56 6.44
N SER A 105 7.11 -7.70 7.48
CA SER A 105 7.57 -8.24 8.76
C SER A 105 8.00 -9.70 8.65
N LEU A 106 7.27 -10.51 7.90
CA LEU A 106 7.58 -11.93 7.75
C LEU A 106 8.78 -12.20 6.86
N LEU A 107 9.04 -11.35 5.87
CA LEU A 107 10.13 -11.53 4.92
C LEU A 107 11.47 -10.93 5.36
N ASN A 108 11.44 -10.21 6.45
CA ASN A 108 12.67 -9.67 7.01
C ASN A 108 13.41 -10.75 7.81
#